data_851a53140b69598fb2f6151fb6b2b174
#
_entry.id   851a53140b69598fb2f6151fb6b2b174
#
_cell.length_a   1.000
_cell.length_b   1.000
_cell.length_c   1.000
_cell.angle_alpha   90.00
_cell.angle_beta   90.00
_cell.angle_gamma   90.00
#
_symmetry.space_group_name_H-M   'P 1'
#
loop_
_entity.id
_entity.type
_entity.pdbx_description
1 polymer ?
#
loop_
_entity_poly.entity_id
_entity_poly.type
_entity_poly.pdbx_seq_one_letter_code
_entity_poly.pdbx_strand_id
1 'polypeptide(L)'
;MRRPVTALIALGATLGVGATALAQSGEDRLSVDLQDGCLNRSRVVVRVTPPSGDPISTLTVYANGRKHLELSGLTGEARMSVRLTSHQGRVTVNGETVSGDVVERSRDYRPCAPTPPRPAPQRTTRPDEPEPALSGGGEG
;
A
#
# COMPACT_ATOMS: atom_id res chain seq x y z
N MET A 1 -7.98 71.07 33.28
CA MET A 1 -8.50 70.04 34.17
C MET A 1 -8.17 68.67 33.60
N ARG A 2 -7.19 68.02 34.15
CA ARG A 2 -6.74 66.66 33.71
C ARG A 2 -7.37 65.64 34.62
N ARG A 3 -8.11 64.69 34.05
CA ARG A 3 -8.65 63.52 34.77
C ARG A 3 -7.67 62.35 34.60
N PRO A 4 -7.29 61.66 35.69
CA PRO A 4 -6.48 60.46 35.58
C PRO A 4 -7.37 59.27 35.22
N VAL A 5 -6.92 58.52 34.21
CA VAL A 5 -7.53 57.26 33.84
C VAL A 5 -6.83 56.16 34.67
N THR A 6 -7.58 55.58 35.58
CA THR A 6 -7.11 54.43 36.37
C THR A 6 -7.28 53.15 35.55
N ALA A 7 -6.17 52.58 35.15
CA ALA A 7 -6.15 51.27 34.48
C ALA A 7 -6.22 50.15 35.52
N LEU A 8 -7.32 49.44 35.54
CA LEU A 8 -7.52 48.20 36.31
C LEU A 8 -6.91 47.04 35.48
N ILE A 9 -5.82 46.48 35.97
CA ILE A 9 -5.24 45.25 35.40
C ILE A 9 -5.96 44.09 36.11
N ALA A 10 -6.84 43.39 35.37
CA ALA A 10 -7.42 42.15 35.81
C ALA A 10 -6.46 40.99 35.41
N LEU A 11 -5.83 40.38 36.43
CA LEU A 11 -5.13 39.11 36.26
C LEU A 11 -6.18 38.01 36.08
N GLY A 12 -6.43 37.60 34.85
CA GLY A 12 -7.19 36.40 34.52
C GLY A 12 -6.27 35.16 34.54
N ALA A 13 -6.36 34.34 35.57
CA ALA A 13 -5.76 33.02 35.58
C ALA A 13 -6.54 32.12 34.61
N THR A 14 -6.00 31.91 33.42
CA THR A 14 -6.51 30.90 32.47
C THR A 14 -6.04 29.53 32.92
N LEU A 15 -6.92 28.78 33.58
CA LEU A 15 -6.79 27.35 33.73
C LEU A 15 -6.75 26.73 32.32
N GLY A 16 -5.58 26.24 31.95
CA GLY A 16 -5.38 25.51 30.71
C GLY A 16 -6.18 24.22 30.74
N VAL A 17 -7.35 24.22 30.13
CA VAL A 17 -8.04 22.98 29.75
C VAL A 17 -7.20 22.37 28.65
N GLY A 18 -6.43 21.34 29.02
CA GLY A 18 -5.74 20.50 28.07
C GLY A 18 -6.77 19.90 27.12
N ALA A 19 -6.91 20.48 25.95
CA ALA A 19 -7.57 19.84 24.84
C ALA A 19 -6.70 18.62 24.48
N THR A 20 -7.04 17.45 25.00
CA THR A 20 -6.64 16.18 24.43
C THR A 20 -7.24 16.19 23.03
N ALA A 21 -6.42 16.54 22.05
CA ALA A 21 -6.70 16.27 20.65
C ALA A 21 -6.84 14.75 20.55
N LEU A 22 -8.08 14.27 20.59
CA LEU A 22 -8.41 12.94 20.15
C LEU A 22 -7.88 12.88 18.72
N ALA A 23 -6.84 12.06 18.52
CA ALA A 23 -6.39 11.69 17.20
C ALA A 23 -7.62 11.11 16.50
N GLN A 24 -8.26 11.91 15.67
CA GLN A 24 -9.32 11.45 14.80
C GLN A 24 -8.67 10.41 13.91
N SER A 25 -9.11 9.18 14.13
CA SER A 25 -8.79 8.01 13.36
C SER A 25 -8.87 8.41 11.88
N GLY A 26 -7.83 8.12 11.11
CA GLY A 26 -7.73 8.56 9.72
C GLY A 26 -8.74 7.96 8.74
N GLU A 27 -9.92 7.58 9.20
CA GLU A 27 -10.99 6.98 8.41
C GLU A 27 -11.86 8.00 7.66
N ASP A 28 -11.80 9.28 8.06
CA ASP A 28 -12.58 10.35 7.43
C ASP A 28 -11.82 11.15 6.38
N ARG A 29 -10.76 10.59 5.81
CA ARG A 29 -10.00 11.24 4.74
C ARG A 29 -9.97 10.37 3.51
N LEU A 30 -9.85 11.02 2.35
CA LEU A 30 -9.57 10.35 1.10
C LEU A 30 -8.30 9.51 1.24
N SER A 31 -8.43 8.19 1.09
CA SER A 31 -7.34 7.22 1.21
C SER A 31 -7.04 6.59 -0.14
N VAL A 32 -5.75 6.49 -0.46
CA VAL A 32 -5.26 5.79 -1.64
C VAL A 32 -4.21 4.78 -1.22
N ASP A 33 -4.51 3.51 -1.45
CA ASP A 33 -3.60 2.40 -1.19
C ASP A 33 -3.06 1.85 -2.50
N LEU A 34 -1.74 1.88 -2.62
CA LEU A 34 -1.00 1.28 -3.73
C LEU A 34 -0.45 -0.07 -3.28
N GLN A 35 -0.61 -1.09 -4.13
CA GLN A 35 -0.07 -2.43 -3.87
C GLN A 35 1.38 -2.38 -3.39
N ASP A 36 1.68 -3.13 -2.33
CA ASP A 36 3.03 -3.26 -1.79
C ASP A 36 3.86 -4.32 -2.51
N GLY A 37 5.18 -4.18 -2.39
CA GLY A 37 6.15 -5.16 -2.84
C GLY A 37 6.59 -5.01 -4.30
N CYS A 38 7.27 -6.04 -4.78
CA CYS A 38 7.72 -6.16 -6.16
C CYS A 38 6.61 -6.69 -7.07
N LEU A 39 6.79 -6.57 -8.37
CA LEU A 39 5.84 -7.05 -9.36
C LEU A 39 6.31 -8.36 -10.00
N ASN A 40 5.52 -9.41 -9.87
CA ASN A 40 5.64 -10.64 -10.63
C ASN A 40 4.72 -10.66 -11.87
N ARG A 41 3.84 -9.66 -11.98
CA ARG A 41 2.96 -9.40 -13.12
C ARG A 41 3.00 -7.91 -13.46
N SER A 42 2.76 -7.57 -14.71
CA SER A 42 2.73 -6.18 -15.17
C SER A 42 1.47 -5.40 -14.74
N ARG A 43 0.94 -5.68 -13.56
CA ARG A 43 -0.27 -5.05 -13.02
C ARG A 43 -0.06 -4.63 -11.58
N VAL A 44 -0.50 -3.41 -11.28
CA VAL A 44 -0.54 -2.83 -9.94
C VAL A 44 -1.99 -2.66 -9.53
N VAL A 45 -2.35 -3.11 -8.34
CA VAL A 45 -3.67 -2.87 -7.78
C VAL A 45 -3.65 -1.56 -7.01
N VAL A 46 -4.61 -0.70 -7.32
CA VAL A 46 -4.87 0.56 -6.65
C VAL A 46 -6.23 0.47 -5.98
N ARG A 47 -6.31 0.79 -4.71
CA ARG A 47 -7.55 0.92 -3.96
C ARG A 47 -7.71 2.37 -3.53
N VAL A 48 -8.91 2.91 -3.71
CA VAL A 48 -9.25 4.27 -3.33
C VAL A 48 -10.52 4.25 -2.51
N THR A 49 -10.48 4.87 -1.34
CA THR A 49 -11.60 4.91 -0.41
C THR A 49 -11.93 6.38 -0.13
N PRO A 50 -13.09 6.87 -0.55
CA PRO A 50 -13.53 8.22 -0.23
C PRO A 50 -13.90 8.34 1.25
N PRO A 51 -13.85 9.54 1.83
CA PRO A 51 -14.41 9.79 3.16
C PRO A 51 -15.91 9.54 3.18
N SER A 52 -16.44 9.28 4.37
CA SER A 52 -17.88 9.09 4.55
C SER A 52 -18.65 10.36 4.16
N GLY A 53 -19.57 10.24 3.22
CA GLY A 53 -20.44 11.34 2.79
C GLY A 53 -19.76 12.39 1.88
N ASP A 54 -18.50 12.19 1.50
CA ASP A 54 -17.78 13.09 0.58
C ASP A 54 -17.25 12.32 -0.62
N PRO A 55 -18.00 12.25 -1.72
CA PRO A 55 -17.61 11.50 -2.90
C PRO A 55 -16.37 12.10 -3.58
N ILE A 56 -15.67 11.25 -4.31
CA ILE A 56 -14.53 11.68 -5.12
C ILE A 56 -15.06 12.39 -6.37
N SER A 57 -14.72 13.66 -6.52
CA SER A 57 -15.08 14.45 -7.69
C SER A 57 -14.28 14.03 -8.92
N THR A 58 -12.96 13.85 -8.72
CA THR A 58 -12.03 13.46 -9.79
C THR A 58 -10.96 12.55 -9.25
N LEU A 59 -10.67 11.47 -9.97
CA LEU A 59 -9.57 10.55 -9.69
C LEU A 59 -8.80 10.32 -10.98
N THR A 60 -7.53 10.65 -11.00
CA THR A 60 -6.66 10.44 -12.14
C THR A 60 -5.51 9.53 -11.77
N VAL A 61 -5.28 8.51 -12.58
CA VAL A 61 -4.20 7.55 -12.40
C VAL A 61 -3.22 7.66 -13.56
N TYR A 62 -1.95 7.79 -13.23
CA TYR A 62 -0.86 7.86 -14.19
C TYR A 62 0.02 6.61 -14.07
N ALA A 63 0.45 6.11 -15.22
CA ALA A 63 1.47 5.06 -15.32
C ALA A 63 2.66 5.63 -16.11
N ASN A 64 3.83 5.70 -15.47
CA ASN A 64 5.04 6.29 -16.05
C ASN A 64 4.83 7.72 -16.60
N GLY A 65 4.09 8.54 -15.84
CA GLY A 65 3.79 9.92 -16.23
C GLY A 65 2.72 10.09 -17.31
N ARG A 66 2.18 9.00 -17.85
CA ARG A 66 1.07 9.06 -18.83
C ARG A 66 -0.26 8.80 -18.14
N LYS A 67 -1.26 9.60 -18.43
CA LYS A 67 -2.63 9.39 -17.93
C LYS A 67 -3.12 8.03 -18.42
N HIS A 68 -3.46 7.16 -17.48
CA HIS A 68 -3.93 5.81 -17.73
C HIS A 68 -5.44 5.71 -17.58
N LEU A 69 -5.98 6.36 -16.56
CA LEU A 69 -7.40 6.32 -16.24
C LEU A 69 -7.82 7.62 -15.56
N GLU A 70 -9.03 8.04 -15.83
CA GLU A 70 -9.70 9.14 -15.13
C GLU A 70 -11.12 8.72 -14.79
N LEU A 71 -11.51 8.89 -13.54
CA LEU A 71 -12.85 8.57 -13.04
C LEU A 71 -13.39 9.79 -12.31
N SER A 72 -14.70 9.94 -12.31
CA SER A 72 -15.40 11.02 -11.60
C SER A 72 -16.65 10.49 -10.91
N GLY A 73 -17.07 11.18 -9.84
CA GLY A 73 -18.31 10.87 -9.16
C GLY A 73 -18.30 9.54 -8.39
N LEU A 74 -17.18 9.12 -7.84
CA LEU A 74 -17.07 7.89 -7.06
C LEU A 74 -17.62 8.09 -5.64
N THR A 75 -18.67 7.37 -5.29
CA THR A 75 -19.34 7.46 -3.99
C THR A 75 -18.91 6.38 -3.00
N GLY A 76 -18.15 5.39 -3.44
CA GLY A 76 -17.69 4.26 -2.62
C GLY A 76 -16.27 3.83 -2.94
N GLU A 77 -15.79 2.80 -2.24
CA GLU A 77 -14.49 2.22 -2.50
C GLU A 77 -14.38 1.77 -3.98
N ALA A 78 -13.29 2.17 -4.61
CA ALA A 78 -12.94 1.73 -5.96
C ALA A 78 -11.65 0.93 -5.93
N ARG A 79 -11.65 -0.20 -6.63
CA ARG A 79 -10.46 -1.02 -6.84
C ARG A 79 -10.19 -1.15 -8.33
N MET A 80 -8.99 -0.79 -8.73
CA MET A 80 -8.60 -0.79 -10.13
C MET A 80 -7.26 -1.45 -10.35
N SER A 81 -7.01 -1.90 -11.57
CA SER A 81 -5.76 -2.55 -11.97
C SER A 81 -5.10 -1.71 -13.05
N VAL A 82 -3.90 -1.24 -12.76
CA VAL A 82 -3.07 -0.43 -13.65
C VAL A 82 -2.03 -1.33 -14.31
N ARG A 83 -1.96 -1.34 -15.63
CA ARG A 83 -0.95 -2.10 -16.35
C ARG A 83 0.32 -1.26 -16.53
N LEU A 84 1.47 -1.84 -16.17
CA LEU A 84 2.78 -1.30 -16.49
C LEU A 84 3.41 -2.07 -17.66
N THR A 85 4.13 -1.37 -18.52
CA THR A 85 4.67 -1.94 -19.77
C THR A 85 5.71 -3.04 -19.52
N SER A 86 6.44 -2.98 -18.40
CA SER A 86 7.56 -3.89 -18.10
C SER A 86 7.71 -4.13 -16.60
N HIS A 87 6.82 -4.86 -15.95
CA HIS A 87 6.91 -5.19 -14.50
C HIS A 87 7.62 -4.15 -13.62
N GLN A 88 7.86 -2.96 -14.14
CA GLN A 88 8.52 -1.85 -13.48
C GLN A 88 7.95 -0.52 -13.95
N GLY A 89 8.07 0.51 -13.13
CA GLY A 89 7.63 1.86 -13.44
C GLY A 89 7.02 2.54 -12.25
N ARG A 90 6.54 3.76 -12.48
CA ARG A 90 5.89 4.57 -11.46
C ARG A 90 4.39 4.64 -11.70
N VAL A 91 3.63 4.42 -10.63
CA VAL A 91 2.20 4.68 -10.60
C VAL A 91 1.97 5.89 -9.69
N THR A 92 1.24 6.88 -10.21
CA THR A 92 0.82 8.06 -9.45
C THR A 92 -0.70 8.15 -9.50
N VAL A 93 -1.30 8.42 -8.36
CA VAL A 93 -2.75 8.59 -8.21
C VAL A 93 -3.02 9.95 -7.59
N ASN A 94 -3.81 10.74 -8.27
CA ASN A 94 -4.29 12.03 -7.81
C ASN A 94 -5.79 11.95 -7.64
N GLY A 95 -6.29 12.26 -6.46
CA GLY A 95 -7.70 12.25 -6.14
C GLY A 95 -8.13 13.55 -5.48
N GLU A 96 -9.35 14.00 -5.78
CA GLU A 96 -9.98 15.16 -5.19
C GLU A 96 -11.44 14.82 -4.85
N THR A 97 -11.88 15.18 -3.66
CA THR A 97 -13.28 15.02 -3.23
C THR A 97 -14.11 16.25 -3.60
N VAL A 98 -15.42 16.13 -3.48
CA VAL A 98 -16.34 17.24 -3.73
C VAL A 98 -16.10 18.39 -2.75
N SER A 99 -15.73 18.10 -1.51
CA SER A 99 -15.40 19.13 -0.51
C SER A 99 -14.01 19.77 -0.70
N GLY A 100 -13.18 19.25 -1.62
CA GLY A 100 -11.86 19.77 -1.93
C GLY A 100 -10.72 19.11 -1.16
N ASP A 101 -10.92 17.95 -0.54
CA ASP A 101 -9.84 17.14 0.02
C ASP A 101 -9.04 16.52 -1.13
N VAL A 102 -7.73 16.72 -1.12
CA VAL A 102 -6.83 16.30 -2.21
C VAL A 102 -5.83 15.28 -1.69
N VAL A 103 -5.62 14.21 -2.43
CA VAL A 103 -4.60 13.21 -2.17
C VAL A 103 -3.74 12.99 -3.42
N GLU A 104 -2.44 12.93 -3.21
CA GLU A 104 -1.49 12.44 -4.20
C GLU A 104 -0.67 11.31 -3.59
N ARG A 105 -0.63 10.18 -4.28
CA ARG A 105 0.20 9.02 -3.92
C ARG A 105 0.98 8.54 -5.13
N SER A 106 2.26 8.32 -4.92
CA SER A 106 3.16 7.84 -5.98
C SER A 106 4.03 6.71 -5.45
N ARG A 107 4.23 5.69 -6.28
CA ARG A 107 5.09 4.55 -5.93
C ARG A 107 5.84 4.03 -7.14
N ASP A 108 7.11 3.73 -6.93
CA ASP A 108 7.95 3.05 -7.90
C ASP A 108 7.87 1.54 -7.70
N TYR A 109 7.75 0.82 -8.80
CA TYR A 109 7.68 -0.63 -8.84
C TYR A 109 8.87 -1.21 -9.57
N ARG A 110 9.33 -2.37 -9.11
CA ARG A 110 10.40 -3.15 -9.71
C ARG A 110 9.95 -4.60 -9.87
N PRO A 111 10.50 -5.34 -10.85
CA PRO A 111 10.22 -6.77 -10.96
C PRO A 111 10.73 -7.52 -9.73
N CYS A 112 10.04 -8.58 -9.36
CA CYS A 112 10.52 -9.48 -8.32
C CYS A 112 11.77 -10.21 -8.80
N ALA A 113 12.72 -10.47 -7.88
CA ALA A 113 13.85 -11.33 -8.18
C ALA A 113 13.34 -12.73 -8.56
N PRO A 114 13.95 -13.39 -9.57
CA PRO A 114 13.59 -14.75 -9.91
C PRO A 114 13.79 -15.66 -8.68
N THR A 115 12.79 -16.47 -8.38
CA THR A 115 12.93 -17.47 -7.32
C THR A 115 14.04 -18.45 -7.71
N PRO A 116 15.08 -18.63 -6.87
CA PRO A 116 16.12 -19.61 -7.19
C PRO A 116 15.46 -21.00 -7.38
N PRO A 117 15.94 -21.76 -8.38
CA PRO A 117 15.40 -23.09 -8.62
C PRO A 117 15.53 -23.91 -7.33
N ARG A 118 14.43 -24.58 -6.95
CA ARG A 118 14.46 -25.49 -5.82
C ARG A 118 15.54 -26.54 -6.08
N PRO A 119 16.47 -26.78 -5.13
CA PRO A 119 17.45 -27.85 -5.29
C PRO A 119 16.70 -29.13 -5.66
N ALA A 120 17.15 -29.80 -6.71
CA ALA A 120 16.58 -31.11 -7.07
C ALA A 120 16.67 -32.01 -5.85
N PRO A 121 15.61 -32.81 -5.56
CA PRO A 121 15.67 -33.77 -4.48
C PRO A 121 16.90 -34.64 -4.68
N GLN A 122 17.86 -34.55 -3.75
CA GLN A 122 19.01 -35.46 -3.75
C GLN A 122 18.45 -36.85 -3.67
N ARG A 123 18.62 -37.63 -4.74
CA ARG A 123 18.44 -39.03 -4.66
C ARG A 123 19.38 -39.51 -3.57
N THR A 124 18.86 -39.85 -2.42
CA THR A 124 19.55 -40.68 -1.45
C THR A 124 19.89 -41.93 -2.19
N THR A 125 21.13 -42.09 -2.62
CA THR A 125 21.69 -43.37 -3.00
C THR A 125 21.52 -44.27 -1.77
N ARG A 126 20.57 -45.16 -1.86
CA ARG A 126 20.38 -46.23 -0.87
C ARG A 126 21.74 -46.91 -0.75
N PRO A 127 22.30 -47.04 0.47
CA PRO A 127 23.54 -47.82 0.63
C PRO A 127 23.26 -49.21 0.05
N ASP A 128 24.24 -49.72 -0.72
CA ASP A 128 24.23 -51.03 -1.33
C ASP A 128 23.62 -52.07 -0.39
N GLU A 129 22.48 -52.59 -0.80
CA GLU A 129 21.94 -53.82 -0.22
C GLU A 129 22.92 -54.92 -0.62
N PRO A 130 23.53 -55.62 0.35
CA PRO A 130 24.49 -56.68 0.03
C PRO A 130 23.77 -57.75 -0.79
N GLU A 131 24.31 -58.03 -1.95
CA GLU A 131 23.86 -59.05 -2.88
C GLU A 131 23.85 -60.42 -2.13
N PRO A 132 22.72 -61.15 -2.13
CA PRO A 132 22.69 -62.45 -1.50
C PRO A 132 23.65 -63.40 -2.26
N ALA A 133 24.65 -63.85 -1.53
CA ALA A 133 25.59 -64.87 -2.02
C ALA A 133 24.82 -66.10 -2.45
N LEU A 134 24.81 -66.37 -3.76
CA LEU A 134 24.34 -67.62 -4.30
C LEU A 134 25.32 -68.72 -3.84
N SER A 135 24.92 -69.39 -2.79
CA SER A 135 25.57 -70.62 -2.37
C SER A 135 25.31 -71.73 -3.42
N GLY A 136 26.30 -71.88 -4.30
CA GLY A 136 26.34 -73.07 -5.19
C GLY A 136 26.64 -74.31 -4.36
N GLY A 137 25.61 -75.07 -4.10
CA GLY A 137 25.75 -76.45 -3.63
C GLY A 137 25.65 -77.40 -4.83
N GLY A 138 26.78 -77.80 -5.36
CA GLY A 138 26.85 -78.92 -6.24
C GLY A 138 26.98 -80.18 -5.46
N GLU A 139 26.65 -81.31 -6.10
CA GLU A 139 26.93 -82.71 -5.86
C GLU A 139 25.66 -83.56 -5.75
N GLY A 140 25.55 -84.58 -6.55
CA GLY A 140 26.27 -85.72 -6.96
C GLY A 140 25.55 -86.56 -7.97
#